data_781da453575ef1be34295d37208361ac
#
_entry.id   781da453575ef1be34295d37208361ac
#
_cell.length_a   1.000
_cell.length_b   1.000
_cell.length_c   1.000
_cell.angle_alpha   90.00
_cell.angle_beta   90.00
_cell.angle_gamma   90.00
#
_symmetry.space_group_name_H-M   'P 1'
#
loop_
_entity.id
_entity.type
_entity.pdbx_description
1 polymer ?
#
loop_
_entity_poly.entity_id
_entity_poly.type
_entity_poly.pdbx_seq_one_letter_code
_entity_poly.pdbx_strand_id
1 'polypeptide(L)'
;MASHGGLPAPEHGLLLSHFLTVRDVAVSRRFYADVFGGEVVMDENPAIVRIANSWIIMNPGGGPTPDKPGVTLEVPQDRERVSAFLNVRVADMAAFYAHAVAKGARFLTEPVDRASELRCYLRDPDGYLIEVGQSTGLTQGIKAAPAGPEEQAVRR
;
A
#
# COMPACT_ATOMS: atom_id res chain seq x y z
N MET A 1 -1.83 -18.26 -16.81
CA MET A 1 -2.10 -19.21 -15.71
C MET A 1 -2.84 -18.44 -14.63
N ALA A 2 -4.02 -18.89 -14.26
CA ALA A 2 -4.73 -18.34 -13.13
C ALA A 2 -3.87 -18.60 -11.87
N SER A 3 -3.36 -17.56 -11.24
CA SER A 3 -2.72 -17.71 -9.94
C SER A 3 -3.78 -18.19 -8.96
N HIS A 4 -3.58 -19.33 -8.36
CA HIS A 4 -4.43 -19.84 -7.28
C HIS A 4 -4.05 -19.10 -5.98
N GLY A 5 -3.99 -17.78 -6.07
CA GLY A 5 -3.77 -16.93 -4.92
C GLY A 5 -5.04 -16.83 -4.08
N GLY A 6 -4.89 -16.93 -2.79
CA GLY A 6 -5.94 -16.68 -1.82
C GLY A 6 -5.62 -15.49 -0.95
N LEU A 7 -6.49 -15.22 0.02
CA LEU A 7 -6.21 -14.25 1.07
C LEU A 7 -4.94 -14.69 1.84
N PRO A 8 -4.11 -13.72 2.27
CA PRO A 8 -2.94 -14.03 3.10
C PRO A 8 -3.37 -14.81 4.34
N ALA A 9 -2.67 -15.93 4.61
CA ALA A 9 -3.00 -16.82 5.71
C ALA A 9 -1.72 -17.21 6.47
N PRO A 10 -1.47 -16.65 7.65
CA PRO A 10 -0.28 -17.01 8.43
C PRO A 10 -0.42 -18.40 9.03
N GLU A 11 0.66 -19.16 9.05
CA GLU A 11 0.70 -20.47 9.72
C GLU A 11 0.62 -20.32 11.24
N HIS A 12 1.16 -19.22 11.78
CA HIS A 12 1.19 -18.91 13.19
C HIS A 12 0.96 -17.42 13.43
N GLY A 13 0.37 -17.07 14.59
CA GLY A 13 0.17 -15.69 14.97
C GLY A 13 -0.77 -14.93 14.04
N LEU A 14 -0.39 -13.73 13.70
CA LEU A 14 -1.15 -12.84 12.81
C LEU A 14 -0.24 -12.14 11.82
N LEU A 15 -0.82 -11.70 10.72
CA LEU A 15 -0.17 -10.76 9.82
C LEU A 15 -1.11 -9.58 9.54
N LEU A 16 -0.55 -8.45 9.15
CA LEU A 16 -1.32 -7.28 8.78
C LEU A 16 -1.42 -7.18 7.26
N SER A 17 -2.60 -6.85 6.81
CA SER A 17 -2.87 -6.44 5.44
C SER A 17 -3.71 -5.18 5.45
N HIS A 18 -3.75 -4.46 4.34
CA HIS A 18 -4.50 -3.23 4.21
C HIS A 18 -5.62 -3.42 3.19
N PHE A 19 -6.85 -3.07 3.57
CA PHE A 19 -8.01 -3.18 2.70
C PHE A 19 -8.40 -1.80 2.16
N LEU A 20 -8.66 -1.74 0.85
CA LEU A 20 -9.15 -0.54 0.19
C LEU A 20 -10.44 -0.84 -0.55
N THR A 21 -11.42 0.02 -0.37
CA THR A 21 -12.58 0.10 -1.27
C THR A 21 -12.20 0.94 -2.48
N VAL A 22 -12.37 0.41 -3.68
CA VAL A 22 -11.93 1.03 -4.93
C VAL A 22 -13.06 1.10 -5.95
N ARG A 23 -13.04 2.14 -6.80
CA ARG A 23 -14.04 2.27 -7.88
C ARG A 23 -13.80 1.29 -9.01
N ASP A 24 -12.54 1.11 -9.38
CA ASP A 24 -12.11 0.22 -10.46
C ASP A 24 -10.95 -0.64 -9.99
N VAL A 25 -11.24 -1.92 -9.79
CA VAL A 25 -10.28 -2.90 -9.28
C VAL A 25 -9.05 -3.00 -10.18
N ALA A 26 -9.23 -3.04 -11.50
CA ALA A 26 -8.12 -3.18 -12.45
C ALA A 26 -7.21 -1.94 -12.46
N VAL A 27 -7.77 -0.75 -12.35
CA VAL A 27 -7.01 0.51 -12.28
C VAL A 27 -6.19 0.57 -10.99
N SER A 28 -6.81 0.27 -9.85
CA SER A 28 -6.12 0.29 -8.55
C SER A 28 -5.07 -0.80 -8.44
N ARG A 29 -5.37 -2.02 -8.89
CA ARG A 29 -4.40 -3.12 -8.95
C ARG A 29 -3.14 -2.72 -9.73
N ARG A 30 -3.32 -2.13 -10.91
CA ARG A 30 -2.22 -1.67 -11.75
C ARG A 30 -1.40 -0.57 -11.08
N PHE A 31 -2.06 0.39 -10.44
CA PHE A 31 -1.39 1.46 -9.70
C PHE A 31 -0.43 0.90 -8.64
N TYR A 32 -0.91 0.02 -7.77
CA TYR A 32 -0.09 -0.54 -6.70
C TYR A 32 1.02 -1.46 -7.22
N ALA A 33 0.78 -2.19 -8.29
CA ALA A 33 1.82 -2.99 -8.94
C ALA A 33 2.90 -2.11 -9.58
N ASP A 34 2.52 -1.09 -10.34
CA ASP A 34 3.45 -0.30 -11.13
C ASP A 34 4.20 0.74 -10.28
N VAL A 35 3.50 1.46 -9.41
CA VAL A 35 4.09 2.54 -8.61
C VAL A 35 4.96 2.01 -7.49
N PHE A 36 4.53 0.94 -6.81
CA PHE A 36 5.24 0.37 -5.67
C PHE A 36 6.03 -0.90 -6.01
N GLY A 37 6.02 -1.34 -7.26
CA GLY A 37 6.68 -2.58 -7.65
C GLY A 37 6.04 -3.83 -7.06
N GLY A 38 4.74 -3.76 -6.77
CA GLY A 38 4.01 -4.85 -6.14
C GLY A 38 3.77 -6.03 -7.07
N GLU A 39 3.66 -7.21 -6.47
CA GLU A 39 3.30 -8.45 -7.15
C GLU A 39 1.79 -8.67 -7.08
N VAL A 40 1.15 -8.83 -8.24
CA VAL A 40 -0.27 -9.22 -8.28
C VAL A 40 -0.39 -10.68 -7.91
N VAL A 41 -0.98 -10.98 -6.74
CA VAL A 41 -1.18 -12.34 -6.26
C VAL A 41 -2.60 -12.84 -6.48
N MET A 42 -3.53 -11.93 -6.72
CA MET A 42 -4.92 -12.22 -7.08
C MET A 42 -5.47 -11.09 -7.94
N ASP A 43 -6.11 -11.43 -9.06
CA ASP A 43 -6.54 -10.43 -10.04
C ASP A 43 -7.82 -9.69 -9.66
N GLU A 44 -8.82 -10.43 -9.23
CA GLU A 44 -10.16 -9.89 -8.93
C GLU A 44 -10.86 -10.73 -7.85
N ASN A 45 -11.86 -10.11 -7.21
CA ASN A 45 -12.79 -10.69 -6.26
C ASN A 45 -12.18 -11.36 -5.02
N PRO A 46 -11.36 -10.66 -4.26
CA PRO A 46 -10.79 -9.33 -4.43
C PRO A 46 -9.52 -9.33 -5.30
N ALA A 47 -9.05 -8.16 -5.72
CA ALA A 47 -7.67 -8.03 -6.19
C ALA A 47 -6.73 -7.93 -4.99
N ILE A 48 -5.55 -8.53 -5.10
CA ILE A 48 -4.53 -8.47 -4.06
C ILE A 48 -3.19 -8.21 -4.69
N VAL A 49 -2.51 -7.18 -4.20
CA VAL A 49 -1.14 -6.84 -4.59
C VAL A 49 -0.25 -6.93 -3.35
N ARG A 50 0.79 -7.75 -3.42
CA ARG A 50 1.80 -7.82 -2.37
C ARG A 50 2.82 -6.72 -2.58
N ILE A 51 3.03 -5.90 -1.56
CA ILE A 51 4.02 -4.83 -1.53
C ILE A 51 4.90 -5.03 -0.31
N ALA A 52 6.19 -5.23 -0.51
CA ALA A 52 7.15 -5.45 0.57
C ALA A 52 6.66 -6.53 1.55
N ASN A 53 6.38 -6.16 2.79
CA ASN A 53 5.96 -7.05 3.88
C ASN A 53 4.46 -7.08 4.13
N SER A 54 3.65 -6.57 3.19
CA SER A 54 2.20 -6.49 3.37
C SER A 54 1.44 -6.78 2.07
N TRP A 55 0.13 -6.81 2.17
CA TRP A 55 -0.79 -7.05 1.06
C TRP A 55 -1.83 -5.94 1.03
N ILE A 56 -2.09 -5.42 -0.16
CA ILE A 56 -3.20 -4.50 -0.41
C ILE A 56 -4.33 -5.31 -1.02
N ILE A 57 -5.45 -5.38 -0.32
CA ILE A 57 -6.65 -6.11 -0.73
C ILE A 57 -7.67 -5.08 -1.20
N MET A 58 -8.24 -5.27 -2.38
CA MET A 58 -9.10 -4.28 -3.02
C MET A 58 -10.37 -4.91 -3.57
N ASN A 59 -11.51 -4.29 -3.26
CA ASN A 59 -12.77 -4.59 -3.94
C ASN A 59 -13.67 -3.34 -4.00
N PRO A 60 -14.82 -3.40 -4.71
CA PRO A 60 -15.71 -2.23 -4.83
C PRO A 60 -16.45 -1.84 -3.54
N GLY A 61 -16.33 -2.61 -2.47
CA GLY A 61 -17.05 -2.35 -1.24
C GLY A 61 -18.50 -2.77 -1.30
N GLY A 62 -19.35 -2.10 -0.54
CA GLY A 62 -20.77 -2.38 -0.47
C GLY A 62 -21.38 -2.03 0.87
N GLY A 63 -22.68 -2.22 0.97
CA GLY A 63 -23.46 -1.91 2.16
C GLY A 63 -23.20 -2.84 3.35
N PRO A 64 -24.02 -2.72 4.41
CA PRO A 64 -23.90 -3.55 5.60
C PRO A 64 -24.04 -5.04 5.29
N THR A 65 -23.32 -5.83 6.06
CA THR A 65 -23.39 -7.29 6.06
C THR A 65 -23.64 -7.80 7.49
N PRO A 66 -24.02 -9.07 7.70
CA PRO A 66 -24.29 -9.59 9.04
C PRO A 66 -23.13 -9.46 10.03
N ASP A 67 -21.89 -9.49 9.53
CA ASP A 67 -20.65 -9.38 10.31
C ASP A 67 -20.17 -7.93 10.50
N LYS A 68 -20.76 -6.97 9.79
CA LYS A 68 -20.53 -5.52 9.95
C LYS A 68 -21.86 -4.75 9.81
N PRO A 69 -22.80 -4.98 10.72
CA PRO A 69 -24.12 -4.33 10.64
C PRO A 69 -23.98 -2.80 10.73
N GLY A 70 -24.70 -2.10 9.86
CA GLY A 70 -24.69 -0.64 9.81
C GLY A 70 -23.45 0.00 9.17
N VAL A 71 -22.48 -0.79 8.73
CA VAL A 71 -21.24 -0.26 8.10
C VAL A 71 -21.31 -0.43 6.58
N THR A 72 -21.14 0.67 5.87
CA THR A 72 -20.97 0.69 4.41
C THR A 72 -19.50 0.94 4.07
N LEU A 73 -18.97 0.15 3.17
CA LEU A 73 -17.63 0.35 2.61
C LEU A 73 -17.76 1.16 1.32
N GLU A 74 -17.19 2.34 1.31
CA GLU A 74 -17.22 3.24 0.16
C GLU A 74 -15.88 3.96 -0.02
N VAL A 75 -15.64 4.46 -1.23
CA VAL A 75 -14.45 5.24 -1.54
C VAL A 75 -14.46 6.58 -0.81
N PRO A 76 -13.31 7.25 -0.62
CA PRO A 76 -13.25 8.54 0.02
C PRO A 76 -14.17 9.57 -0.66
N GLN A 77 -15.03 10.22 0.14
CA GLN A 77 -15.94 11.27 -0.33
C GLN A 77 -15.29 12.65 -0.27
N ASP A 78 -14.42 12.88 0.70
CA ASP A 78 -13.66 14.11 0.88
C ASP A 78 -12.16 13.79 0.96
N ARG A 79 -11.43 14.18 -0.08
CA ARG A 79 -9.98 13.92 -0.18
C ARG A 79 -9.15 14.74 0.79
N GLU A 80 -9.69 15.86 1.27
CA GLU A 80 -8.98 16.76 2.17
C GLU A 80 -9.16 16.37 3.64
N ARG A 81 -10.03 15.41 3.93
CA ARG A 81 -10.29 14.92 5.29
C ARG A 81 -9.93 13.45 5.39
N VAL A 82 -8.77 13.16 5.97
CA VAL A 82 -8.18 11.84 6.01
C VAL A 82 -7.97 11.40 7.45
N SER A 83 -8.46 10.22 7.80
CA SER A 83 -8.34 9.67 9.15
C SER A 83 -7.23 8.62 9.26
N ALA A 84 -6.86 7.99 8.16
CA ALA A 84 -5.80 6.98 8.10
C ALA A 84 -5.20 6.97 6.70
N PHE A 85 -3.96 6.54 6.59
CA PHE A 85 -3.26 6.43 5.32
C PHE A 85 -2.22 5.32 5.37
N LEU A 86 -1.89 4.80 4.19
CA LEU A 86 -0.77 3.88 4.03
C LEU A 86 0.53 4.66 4.18
N ASN A 87 1.42 4.20 5.06
CA ASN A 87 2.75 4.74 5.25
C ASN A 87 3.78 3.79 4.65
N VAL A 88 4.53 4.28 3.68
CA VAL A 88 5.56 3.52 2.98
C VAL A 88 6.93 4.09 3.33
N ARG A 89 7.83 3.24 3.80
CA ARG A 89 9.21 3.65 4.12
C ARG A 89 10.14 3.16 3.02
N VAL A 90 10.93 4.07 2.46
CA VAL A 90 11.86 3.77 1.36
C VAL A 90 13.29 4.02 1.78
N ALA A 91 14.21 3.28 1.18
CA ALA A 91 15.65 3.47 1.40
C ALA A 91 16.20 4.62 0.58
N ASP A 92 15.63 4.89 -0.60
CA ASP A 92 16.08 5.92 -1.54
C ASP A 92 14.87 6.70 -2.09
N MET A 93 14.62 7.86 -1.50
CA MET A 93 13.49 8.72 -1.89
C MET A 93 13.63 9.24 -3.32
N ALA A 94 14.82 9.64 -3.73
CA ALA A 94 15.03 10.19 -5.06
C ALA A 94 14.72 9.15 -6.15
N ALA A 95 15.19 7.93 -5.97
CA ALA A 95 14.91 6.83 -6.91
C ALA A 95 13.43 6.46 -6.91
N PHE A 96 12.80 6.35 -5.74
CA PHE A 96 11.38 6.06 -5.64
C PHE A 96 10.53 7.14 -6.31
N TYR A 97 10.78 8.41 -6.00
CA TYR A 97 10.03 9.54 -6.56
C TYR A 97 10.12 9.57 -8.09
N ALA A 98 11.33 9.44 -8.65
CA ALA A 98 11.52 9.42 -10.09
C ALA A 98 10.78 8.25 -10.76
N HIS A 99 10.85 7.05 -10.18
CA HIS A 99 10.12 5.88 -10.66
C HIS A 99 8.60 6.10 -10.63
N ALA A 100 8.07 6.56 -9.50
CA ALA A 100 6.65 6.76 -9.31
C ALA A 100 6.08 7.82 -10.29
N VAL A 101 6.79 8.94 -10.47
CA VAL A 101 6.42 9.97 -11.44
C VAL A 101 6.41 9.39 -12.87
N ALA A 102 7.42 8.60 -13.22
CA ALA A 102 7.49 7.94 -14.54
C ALA A 102 6.32 6.97 -14.76
N LYS A 103 5.77 6.40 -13.69
CA LYS A 103 4.56 5.54 -13.72
C LYS A 103 3.25 6.32 -13.64
N GLY A 104 3.29 7.64 -13.65
CA GLY A 104 2.12 8.51 -13.64
C GLY A 104 1.56 8.83 -12.26
N ALA A 105 2.27 8.53 -11.19
CA ALA A 105 1.84 8.88 -9.84
C ALA A 105 1.77 10.42 -9.66
N ARG A 106 0.77 10.85 -8.90
CA ARG A 106 0.54 12.28 -8.63
C ARG A 106 0.85 12.59 -7.18
N PHE A 107 1.91 13.34 -6.96
CA PHE A 107 2.34 13.80 -5.64
C PHE A 107 1.72 15.15 -5.30
N LEU A 108 1.47 15.39 -4.01
CA LEU A 108 1.03 16.69 -3.52
C LEU A 108 2.14 17.72 -3.63
N THR A 109 3.37 17.31 -3.34
CA THR A 109 4.59 18.10 -3.47
C THR A 109 5.75 17.20 -3.86
N GLU A 110 6.86 17.80 -4.26
CA GLU A 110 8.15 17.09 -4.27
C GLU A 110 8.52 16.68 -2.83
N PRO A 111 9.46 15.74 -2.65
CA PRO A 111 9.94 15.39 -1.33
C PRO A 111 10.44 16.60 -0.54
N VAL A 112 9.99 16.72 0.70
CA VAL A 112 10.32 17.82 1.61
C VAL A 112 11.24 17.32 2.69
N ASP A 113 12.28 18.07 2.99
CA ASP A 113 13.18 17.81 4.12
C ASP A 113 12.45 18.22 5.43
N ARG A 114 12.21 17.22 6.27
CA ARG A 114 11.60 17.37 7.59
C ARG A 114 12.61 17.09 8.72
N ALA A 115 13.88 17.32 8.46
CA ALA A 115 15.01 17.08 9.34
C ALA A 115 15.26 15.58 9.62
N SER A 116 14.38 14.89 10.35
CA SER A 116 14.51 13.47 10.67
C SER A 116 14.16 12.54 9.50
N GLU A 117 13.48 13.06 8.50
CA GLU A 117 13.07 12.31 7.31
C GLU A 117 12.89 13.22 6.09
N LEU A 118 13.08 12.63 4.91
CA LEU A 118 12.52 13.16 3.66
C LEU A 118 11.12 12.58 3.52
N ARG A 119 10.13 13.43 3.20
CA ARG A 119 8.74 12.99 3.17
C ARG A 119 7.97 13.61 2.01
N CYS A 120 7.12 12.82 1.39
CA CYS A 120 6.15 13.30 0.42
C CYS A 120 4.86 12.49 0.53
N TYR A 121 3.80 13.02 -0.07
CA TYR A 121 2.51 12.37 -0.14
C TYR A 121 2.06 12.25 -1.58
N LEU A 122 1.40 11.15 -1.91
CA LEU A 122 0.74 10.96 -3.19
C LEU A 122 -0.67 10.45 -2.96
N ARG A 123 -1.47 10.47 -4.02
CA ARG A 123 -2.81 9.91 -4.01
C ARG A 123 -2.89 8.72 -4.94
N ASP A 124 -3.63 7.72 -4.50
CA ASP A 124 -3.99 6.61 -5.36
C ASP A 124 -5.14 6.98 -6.32
N PRO A 125 -5.58 6.11 -7.24
CA PRO A 125 -6.63 6.41 -8.19
C PRO A 125 -7.97 6.84 -7.58
N ASP A 126 -8.28 6.38 -6.37
CA ASP A 126 -9.51 6.73 -5.65
C ASP A 126 -9.38 7.96 -4.76
N GLY A 127 -8.16 8.49 -4.64
CA GLY A 127 -7.85 9.64 -3.80
C GLY A 127 -7.38 9.28 -2.39
N TYR A 128 -7.13 8.01 -2.09
CA TYR A 128 -6.49 7.62 -0.85
C TYR A 128 -5.11 8.27 -0.72
N LEU A 129 -4.85 8.82 0.44
CA LEU A 129 -3.55 9.42 0.75
C LEU A 129 -2.53 8.32 1.06
N ILE A 130 -1.32 8.49 0.55
CA ILE A 130 -0.18 7.62 0.85
C ILE A 130 0.99 8.50 1.24
N GLU A 131 1.58 8.22 2.40
CA GLU A 131 2.81 8.88 2.82
C GLU A 131 4.01 8.02 2.42
N VAL A 132 5.03 8.67 1.87
CA VAL A 132 6.32 8.04 1.60
C VAL A 132 7.40 8.79 2.37
N GLY A 133 8.21 8.07 3.11
CA GLY A 133 9.26 8.65 3.94
C GLY A 133 10.58 7.88 3.87
N GLN A 134 11.66 8.62 3.95
CA GLN A 134 13.02 8.09 4.08
C GLN A 134 13.68 8.69 5.32
N SER A 135 14.22 7.84 6.19
CA SER A 135 14.98 8.31 7.34
C SER A 135 16.28 8.99 6.90
N THR A 136 16.59 10.13 7.51
CA THR A 136 17.85 10.84 7.28
C THR A 136 19.00 10.35 8.17
N GLY A 137 18.69 9.53 9.19
CA GLY A 137 19.64 9.09 10.19
C GLY A 137 19.82 10.07 11.37
N LEU A 138 19.11 11.20 11.37
CA LEU A 138 19.16 12.18 12.46
C LEU A 138 18.64 11.60 13.77
N THR A 139 17.63 10.74 13.70
CA THR A 139 17.12 9.99 14.85
C THR A 139 17.42 8.51 14.65
N GLN A 140 17.76 7.82 15.73
CA GLN A 140 17.88 6.36 15.69
C GLN A 140 16.48 5.76 15.59
N GLY A 141 16.12 5.32 14.39
CA GLY A 141 14.88 4.61 14.15
C GLY A 141 15.02 3.11 14.37
N ILE A 142 13.88 2.44 14.38
CA ILE A 142 13.83 0.99 14.33
C ILE A 142 14.41 0.55 12.98
N LYS A 143 15.51 -0.19 13.02
CA LYS A 143 16.08 -0.82 11.82
C LYS A 143 15.26 -2.08 11.54
N ALA A 144 14.42 -2.01 10.53
CA ALA A 144 13.66 -3.16 10.06
C ALA A 144 14.06 -3.45 8.62
N ALA A 145 14.46 -4.67 8.37
CA ALA A 145 14.51 -5.16 7.00
C ALA A 145 13.08 -5.48 6.54
N PRO A 146 12.69 -5.12 5.32
CA PRO A 146 11.41 -5.55 4.79
C PRO A 146 11.43 -7.07 4.68
N ALA A 147 10.38 -7.72 5.18
CA ALA A 147 10.24 -9.16 5.03
C ALA A 147 9.99 -9.46 3.54
N GLY A 148 11.01 -9.94 2.87
CA GLY A 148 10.94 -10.38 1.47
C GLY A 148 10.83 -11.90 1.36
N PRO A 149 10.53 -12.42 0.16
CA PRO A 149 10.45 -13.87 -0.09
C PRO A 149 11.75 -14.61 0.24
N GLU A 150 12.89 -13.96 0.10
CA GLU A 150 14.21 -14.57 0.34
C GLU A 150 14.51 -14.72 1.84
N GLU A 151 13.99 -13.84 2.69
CA GLU A 151 14.26 -13.87 4.12
C GLU A 151 13.43 -14.92 4.86
N GLN A 152 12.29 -15.31 4.30
CA GLN A 152 11.47 -16.41 4.84
C GLN A 152 12.10 -17.78 4.62
N ALA A 153 12.95 -17.93 3.60
CA ALA A 153 13.65 -19.19 3.31
C ALA A 153 14.84 -19.46 4.25
N VAL A 154 15.43 -18.43 4.84
CA VAL A 154 16.61 -18.54 5.71
C VAL A 154 16.25 -18.83 7.17
N ARG A 155 14.99 -18.66 7.57
CA ARG A 155 14.52 -18.88 8.95
C ARG A 155 13.81 -20.23 9.18
N ARG A 156 13.97 -21.15 8.25
CA ARG A 156 13.47 -22.55 8.40
C ARG A 156 14.58 -23.49 8.83
#